data_c3021bf77939e67d40f3dedeea831a27
#
_entry.id   c3021bf77939e67d40f3dedeea831a27
#
_cell.length_a   1.000
_cell.length_b   1.000
_cell.length_c   1.000
_cell.angle_alpha   90.00
_cell.angle_beta   90.00
_cell.angle_gamma   90.00
#
_symmetry.space_group_name_H-M   'P 1'
#
loop_
_entity.id
_entity.type
_entity.pdbx_description
1 polymer ?
#
loop_
_entity_poly.entity_id
_entity_poly.type
_entity_poly.pdbx_seq_one_letter_code
_entity_poly.pdbx_strand_id
1 'polypeptide(L)'
;RLDALANIWSFVEHSKAQYVILSNCDVVTTIDFNPVLRQHKETEADITLIYGKGYYDGEKNRSTTILQLDEDKVVNDVLVAPRIKGECCQWLDMVIISKELLRTIVFDSMSRNTFSFTKEILQNKECGYKIMGFEHTELFMRIDSTESYFAANKRLLDSETRKAIFKY
;
A
#
# COMPACT_ATOMS: atom_id res chain seq x y z
N ARG A 1 -4.54 -10.68 -3.53
CA ARG A 1 -4.96 -11.15 -4.86
C ARG A 1 -6.42 -10.78 -5.08
N LEU A 2 -6.78 -10.40 -6.31
CA LEU A 2 -8.13 -9.94 -6.66
C LEU A 2 -9.19 -11.06 -6.60
N ASP A 3 -8.82 -12.30 -6.85
CA ASP A 3 -9.69 -13.47 -6.68
C ASP A 3 -10.17 -13.68 -5.24
N ALA A 4 -9.31 -13.41 -4.26
CA ALA A 4 -9.70 -13.47 -2.86
C ALA A 4 -10.77 -12.41 -2.51
N LEU A 5 -10.68 -11.22 -3.10
CA LEU A 5 -11.69 -10.16 -2.93
C LEU A 5 -13.02 -10.55 -3.60
N ALA A 6 -12.98 -11.21 -4.76
CA ALA A 6 -14.20 -11.71 -5.42
C ALA A 6 -14.97 -12.68 -4.51
N ASN A 7 -14.24 -13.57 -3.82
CA ASN A 7 -14.87 -14.56 -2.92
C ASN A 7 -15.57 -13.94 -1.69
N ILE A 8 -15.12 -12.78 -1.23
CA ILE A 8 -15.72 -12.05 -0.10
C ILE A 8 -16.54 -10.84 -0.53
N TRP A 9 -16.82 -10.70 -1.85
CA TRP A 9 -17.47 -9.51 -2.38
C TRP A 9 -18.82 -9.22 -1.75
N SER A 10 -19.61 -10.22 -1.43
CA SER A 10 -20.90 -10.05 -0.76
C SER A 10 -20.78 -9.27 0.56
N PHE A 11 -19.71 -9.49 1.32
CA PHE A 11 -19.43 -8.73 2.54
C PHE A 11 -19.14 -7.27 2.24
N VAL A 12 -18.31 -6.99 1.23
CA VAL A 12 -17.98 -5.63 0.82
C VAL A 12 -19.22 -4.89 0.27
N GLU A 13 -20.06 -5.58 -0.50
CA GLU A 13 -21.26 -5.03 -1.10
C GLU A 13 -22.29 -4.57 -0.07
N HIS A 14 -22.50 -5.35 1.01
CA HIS A 14 -23.45 -5.01 2.08
C HIS A 14 -22.96 -3.85 2.97
N SER A 15 -21.68 -3.49 2.92
CA SER A 15 -21.16 -2.33 3.63
C SER A 15 -21.75 -1.03 3.10
N LYS A 16 -22.08 -0.09 3.98
CA LYS A 16 -22.48 1.27 3.62
C LYS A 16 -21.31 2.20 3.28
N ALA A 17 -20.08 1.71 3.43
CA ALA A 17 -18.86 2.49 3.15
C ALA A 17 -18.72 2.76 1.65
N GLN A 18 -18.33 3.99 1.31
CA GLN A 18 -18.06 4.41 -0.07
C GLN A 18 -16.62 4.06 -0.49
N TYR A 19 -15.71 4.00 0.46
CA TYR A 19 -14.30 3.72 0.24
C TYR A 19 -13.88 2.45 0.97
N VAL A 20 -12.90 1.78 0.40
CA VAL A 20 -12.31 0.56 0.94
C VAL A 20 -10.82 0.80 1.17
N ILE A 21 -10.32 0.33 2.31
CA ILE A 21 -8.90 0.25 2.59
C ILE A 21 -8.48 -1.20 2.38
N LEU A 22 -7.54 -1.42 1.48
CA LEU A 22 -6.86 -2.70 1.32
C LEU A 22 -5.50 -2.59 1.99
N SER A 23 -5.16 -3.53 2.85
CA SER A 23 -3.87 -3.57 3.55
C SER A 23 -3.37 -5.00 3.66
N ASN A 24 -2.06 -5.18 3.49
CA ASN A 24 -1.37 -6.38 3.94
C ASN A 24 -1.19 -6.34 5.47
N CYS A 25 -0.77 -7.46 6.03
CA CYS A 25 -0.53 -7.59 7.48
C CYS A 25 0.96 -7.70 7.85
N ASP A 26 1.85 -7.39 6.91
CA ASP A 26 3.32 -7.48 7.05
C ASP A 26 4.00 -6.15 7.43
N VAL A 27 3.22 -5.09 7.60
CA VAL A 27 3.72 -3.77 8.03
C VAL A 27 3.18 -3.43 9.41
N VAL A 28 4.08 -3.20 10.35
CA VAL A 28 3.76 -2.72 11.70
C VAL A 28 3.90 -1.21 11.73
N THR A 29 2.80 -0.52 11.88
CA THR A 29 2.72 0.94 12.00
C THR A 29 1.37 1.36 12.59
N THR A 30 1.26 2.60 13.05
CA THR A 30 -0.02 3.23 13.39
C THR A 30 -0.32 4.32 12.37
N ILE A 31 -1.48 4.25 11.74
CA ILE A 31 -1.87 5.21 10.71
C ILE A 31 -3.26 5.77 10.99
N ASP A 32 -3.40 7.10 10.87
CA ASP A 32 -4.71 7.75 10.78
C ASP A 32 -5.11 7.83 9.29
N PHE A 33 -6.18 7.15 8.93
CA PHE A 33 -6.69 7.14 7.56
C PHE A 33 -7.52 8.38 7.20
N ASN A 34 -7.89 9.26 8.17
CA ASN A 34 -8.67 10.44 7.88
C ASN A 34 -7.93 11.45 6.99
N PRO A 35 -6.65 11.80 7.24
CA PRO A 35 -5.89 12.65 6.32
C PRO A 35 -5.71 12.01 4.94
N VAL A 36 -5.50 10.69 4.89
CA VAL A 36 -5.33 9.95 3.63
C VAL A 36 -6.60 10.05 2.77
N LEU A 37 -7.76 9.79 3.39
CA LEU A 37 -9.05 9.89 2.71
C LEU A 37 -9.36 11.32 2.28
N ARG A 38 -8.96 12.31 3.08
CA ARG A 38 -9.10 13.73 2.70
C ARG A 38 -8.31 14.04 1.45
N GLN A 39 -7.00 13.71 1.43
CA GLN A 39 -6.16 13.91 0.24
C GLN A 39 -6.73 13.16 -0.97
N HIS A 40 -7.17 11.90 -0.81
CA HIS A 40 -7.77 11.10 -1.87
C HIS A 40 -8.94 11.83 -2.55
N LYS A 41 -9.82 12.44 -1.75
CA LYS A 41 -10.96 13.22 -2.26
C LYS A 41 -10.55 14.55 -2.88
N GLU A 42 -9.66 15.30 -2.23
CA GLU A 42 -9.20 16.61 -2.69
C GLU A 42 -8.43 16.52 -4.01
N THR A 43 -7.69 15.46 -4.20
CA THR A 43 -6.94 15.22 -5.44
C THR A 43 -7.76 14.53 -6.52
N GLU A 44 -9.00 14.14 -6.23
CA GLU A 44 -9.83 13.35 -7.14
C GLU A 44 -9.08 12.10 -7.64
N ALA A 45 -8.35 11.44 -6.73
CA ALA A 45 -7.60 10.25 -7.06
C ALA A 45 -8.53 9.05 -7.24
N ASP A 46 -8.24 8.19 -8.22
CA ASP A 46 -8.89 6.89 -8.35
C ASP A 46 -8.36 5.91 -7.31
N ILE A 47 -7.04 5.97 -7.07
CA ILE A 47 -6.32 5.10 -6.15
C ILE A 47 -5.31 5.94 -5.36
N THR A 48 -5.25 5.75 -4.04
CA THR A 48 -4.20 6.35 -3.21
C THR A 48 -3.38 5.25 -2.56
N LEU A 49 -2.06 5.28 -2.80
CA LEU A 49 -1.08 4.37 -2.23
C LEU A 49 -0.37 5.05 -1.06
N ILE A 50 -0.26 4.36 0.08
CA ILE A 50 0.43 4.88 1.25
C ILE A 50 1.88 4.40 1.22
N TYR A 51 2.84 5.33 1.29
CA TYR A 51 4.26 5.02 1.28
C TYR A 51 5.02 5.68 2.42
N GLY A 52 6.12 5.06 2.82
CA GLY A 52 7.09 5.64 3.74
C GLY A 52 8.44 5.84 3.05
N LYS A 53 9.17 6.88 3.45
CA LYS A 53 10.56 7.07 3.01
C LYS A 53 11.50 6.33 3.93
N GLY A 54 12.51 5.70 3.35
CA GLY A 54 13.54 5.01 4.11
C GLY A 54 14.56 4.32 3.22
N TYR A 55 15.65 3.91 3.88
CA TYR A 55 16.72 3.18 3.20
C TYR A 55 16.25 1.81 2.75
N TYR A 56 16.47 1.50 1.49
CA TYR A 56 16.15 0.22 0.87
C TYR A 56 17.43 -0.46 0.35
N ASP A 57 17.53 -1.77 0.56
CA ASP A 57 18.57 -2.63 0.00
C ASP A 57 17.91 -3.81 -0.71
N GLY A 58 17.83 -3.74 -2.03
CA GLY A 58 17.17 -4.73 -2.87
C GLY A 58 17.83 -6.11 -2.90
N GLU A 59 19.05 -6.28 -2.35
CA GLU A 59 19.64 -7.59 -2.16
C GLU A 59 19.06 -8.30 -0.92
N LYS A 60 18.64 -7.53 0.08
CA LYS A 60 18.10 -8.03 1.36
C LYS A 60 16.56 -8.03 1.35
N ASN A 61 15.94 -6.99 0.80
CA ASN A 61 14.50 -6.75 0.86
C ASN A 61 13.83 -7.14 -0.47
N ARG A 62 13.50 -8.40 -0.64
CA ARG A 62 12.99 -8.96 -1.91
C ARG A 62 11.49 -8.87 -2.10
N SER A 63 10.74 -8.36 -1.13
CA SER A 63 9.27 -8.25 -1.18
C SER A 63 8.77 -6.81 -1.29
N THR A 64 9.65 -5.82 -1.04
CA THR A 64 9.23 -4.42 -1.01
C THR A 64 9.03 -3.85 -2.41
N THR A 65 7.94 -3.14 -2.58
CA THR A 65 7.64 -2.39 -3.79
C THR A 65 8.01 -0.92 -3.61
N ILE A 66 8.69 -0.35 -4.59
CA ILE A 66 9.13 1.06 -4.59
C ILE A 66 8.24 1.86 -5.53
N LEU A 67 7.80 3.02 -5.06
CA LEU A 67 7.04 3.98 -5.86
C LEU A 67 7.96 5.06 -6.42
N GLN A 68 7.80 5.37 -7.69
CA GLN A 68 8.37 6.56 -8.31
C GLN A 68 7.26 7.61 -8.42
N LEU A 69 7.45 8.74 -7.75
CA LEU A 69 6.49 9.83 -7.70
C LEU A 69 7.09 11.10 -8.32
N ASP A 70 6.22 11.94 -8.88
CA ASP A 70 6.59 13.30 -9.25
C ASP A 70 6.45 14.28 -8.08
N GLU A 71 6.63 15.58 -8.37
CA GLU A 71 6.54 16.67 -7.40
C GLU A 71 5.12 16.82 -6.82
N ASP A 72 4.09 16.48 -7.60
CA ASP A 72 2.68 16.49 -7.22
C ASP A 72 2.22 15.22 -6.51
N LYS A 73 3.16 14.30 -6.24
CA LYS A 73 2.91 12.97 -5.64
C LYS A 73 2.05 12.03 -6.51
N VAL A 74 1.99 12.26 -7.80
CA VAL A 74 1.43 11.29 -8.74
C VAL A 74 2.39 10.12 -8.89
N VAL A 75 1.88 8.91 -8.83
CA VAL A 75 2.68 7.69 -8.99
C VAL A 75 2.92 7.44 -10.47
N ASN A 76 4.16 7.64 -10.90
CA ASN A 76 4.57 7.49 -12.29
C ASN A 76 5.00 6.07 -12.63
N ASP A 77 5.58 5.36 -11.66
CA ASP A 77 6.00 3.97 -11.85
C ASP A 77 6.01 3.19 -10.53
N VAL A 78 5.89 1.87 -10.64
CA VAL A 78 5.84 0.93 -9.51
C VAL A 78 6.82 -0.21 -9.76
N LEU A 79 7.90 -0.25 -8.98
CA LEU A 79 8.98 -1.21 -9.11
C LEU A 79 8.87 -2.29 -8.04
N VAL A 80 8.62 -3.52 -8.45
CA VAL A 80 8.51 -4.67 -7.54
C VAL A 80 9.88 -5.28 -7.31
N ALA A 81 10.33 -5.28 -6.06
CA ALA A 81 11.61 -5.85 -5.62
C ALA A 81 12.81 -5.44 -6.50
N PRO A 82 13.01 -4.13 -6.79
CA PRO A 82 14.10 -3.70 -7.66
C PRO A 82 15.46 -3.95 -6.99
N ARG A 83 16.48 -4.22 -7.79
CA ARG A 83 17.87 -4.41 -7.30
C ARG A 83 18.60 -3.08 -7.18
N ILE A 84 18.06 -2.17 -6.37
CA ILE A 84 18.63 -0.85 -6.09
C ILE A 84 18.96 -0.72 -4.61
N LYS A 85 19.79 0.27 -4.25
CA LYS A 85 20.11 0.63 -2.86
C LYS A 85 20.03 2.13 -2.70
N GLY A 86 19.49 2.59 -1.59
CA GLY A 86 19.39 4.00 -1.23
C GLY A 86 18.05 4.38 -0.60
N GLU A 87 17.87 5.69 -0.41
CA GLU A 87 16.61 6.24 0.07
C GLU A 87 15.53 6.13 -1.02
N CYS A 88 14.41 5.52 -0.67
CA CYS A 88 13.32 5.23 -1.60
C CYS A 88 11.97 5.44 -0.95
N CYS A 89 10.96 5.67 -1.79
CA CYS A 89 9.55 5.68 -1.39
C CYS A 89 9.03 4.24 -1.40
N GLN A 90 8.97 3.61 -0.24
CA GLN A 90 8.54 2.22 -0.06
C GLN A 90 7.03 2.16 0.10
N TRP A 91 6.33 1.48 -0.80
CA TRP A 91 4.90 1.25 -0.64
C TRP A 91 4.63 0.38 0.61
N LEU A 92 3.73 0.81 1.47
CA LEU A 92 3.37 0.09 2.70
C LEU A 92 2.27 -0.97 2.48
N ASP A 93 2.00 -1.31 1.21
CA ASP A 93 0.95 -2.26 0.81
C ASP A 93 -0.45 -1.88 1.31
N MET A 94 -0.67 -0.58 1.47
CA MET A 94 -1.94 0.01 1.86
C MET A 94 -2.49 0.86 0.73
N VAL A 95 -3.79 0.67 0.44
CA VAL A 95 -4.49 1.33 -0.67
C VAL A 95 -5.82 1.86 -0.19
N ILE A 96 -6.14 3.11 -0.57
CA ILE A 96 -7.51 3.63 -0.52
C ILE A 96 -8.07 3.67 -1.94
N ILE A 97 -9.28 3.15 -2.10
CA ILE A 97 -9.99 3.07 -3.39
C ILE A 97 -11.49 3.17 -3.15
N SER A 98 -12.24 3.73 -4.09
CA SER A 98 -13.70 3.69 -4.01
C SER A 98 -14.23 2.25 -4.15
N LYS A 99 -15.32 1.95 -3.46
CA LYS A 99 -15.95 0.63 -3.55
C LYS A 99 -16.39 0.28 -4.98
N GLU A 100 -16.87 1.27 -5.72
CA GLU A 100 -17.31 1.10 -7.11
C GLU A 100 -16.17 0.76 -8.04
N LEU A 101 -15.06 1.49 -7.95
CA LEU A 101 -13.87 1.20 -8.75
C LEU A 101 -13.28 -0.17 -8.40
N LEU A 102 -13.19 -0.48 -7.10
CA LEU A 102 -12.73 -1.80 -6.65
C LEU A 102 -13.60 -2.93 -7.21
N ARG A 103 -14.93 -2.73 -7.23
CA ARG A 103 -15.87 -3.69 -7.84
C ARG A 103 -15.53 -3.93 -9.31
N THR A 104 -15.41 -2.85 -10.07
CA THR A 104 -15.07 -2.93 -11.50
C THR A 104 -13.76 -3.71 -11.72
N ILE A 105 -12.72 -3.36 -10.97
CA ILE A 105 -11.40 -4.02 -11.06
C ILE A 105 -11.50 -5.52 -10.73
N VAL A 106 -12.21 -5.88 -9.66
CA VAL A 106 -12.32 -7.28 -9.23
C VAL A 106 -13.04 -8.11 -10.28
N PHE A 107 -14.19 -7.66 -10.79
CA PHE A 107 -14.97 -8.42 -11.76
C PHE A 107 -14.33 -8.48 -13.16
N ASP A 108 -13.69 -7.40 -13.60
CA ASP A 108 -12.88 -7.39 -14.82
C ASP A 108 -11.72 -8.39 -14.74
N SER A 109 -11.02 -8.40 -13.61
CA SER A 109 -9.92 -9.33 -13.36
C SER A 109 -10.37 -10.79 -13.41
N MET A 110 -11.54 -11.10 -12.84
CA MET A 110 -12.12 -12.44 -12.92
C MET A 110 -12.43 -12.82 -14.35
N SER A 111 -13.02 -11.92 -15.14
CA SER A 111 -13.36 -12.17 -16.56
C SER A 111 -12.13 -12.39 -17.44
N ARG A 112 -11.00 -11.76 -17.10
CA ARG A 112 -9.73 -11.86 -17.84
C ARG A 112 -8.77 -12.93 -17.29
N ASN A 113 -9.13 -13.57 -16.17
CA ASN A 113 -8.27 -14.51 -15.44
C ASN A 113 -6.92 -13.88 -15.00
N THR A 114 -6.96 -12.59 -14.60
CA THR A 114 -5.79 -11.82 -14.14
C THR A 114 -6.02 -11.41 -12.69
N PHE A 115 -5.10 -11.73 -11.77
CA PHE A 115 -5.37 -11.65 -10.33
C PHE A 115 -4.40 -10.78 -9.53
N SER A 116 -3.41 -10.18 -10.20
CA SER A 116 -2.41 -9.34 -9.55
C SER A 116 -2.81 -7.86 -9.61
N PHE A 117 -3.24 -7.30 -8.48
CA PHE A 117 -3.53 -5.86 -8.39
C PHE A 117 -2.33 -5.00 -8.82
N THR A 118 -1.13 -5.37 -8.39
CA THR A 118 0.09 -4.62 -8.72
C THR A 118 0.37 -4.64 -10.23
N LYS A 119 0.32 -5.81 -10.87
CA LYS A 119 0.65 -5.93 -12.31
C LYS A 119 -0.43 -5.33 -13.21
N GLU A 120 -1.69 -5.64 -12.89
CA GLU A 120 -2.82 -5.31 -13.76
C GLU A 120 -3.26 -3.85 -13.61
N ILE A 121 -3.06 -3.26 -12.43
CA ILE A 121 -3.56 -1.92 -12.11
C ILE A 121 -2.40 -0.96 -11.90
N LEU A 122 -1.47 -1.24 -10.98
CA LEU A 122 -0.45 -0.26 -10.60
C LEU A 122 0.67 -0.12 -11.64
N GLN A 123 1.05 -1.19 -12.31
CA GLN A 123 2.08 -1.19 -13.36
C GLN A 123 1.51 -0.98 -14.77
N ASN A 124 0.20 -1.10 -14.94
CA ASN A 124 -0.45 -0.96 -16.23
C ASN A 124 -0.89 0.49 -16.48
N LYS A 125 -0.05 1.23 -17.20
CA LYS A 125 -0.32 2.65 -17.54
C LYS A 125 -1.52 2.85 -18.48
N GLU A 126 -1.94 1.80 -19.19
CA GLU A 126 -3.10 1.86 -20.10
C GLU A 126 -4.44 1.93 -19.36
N CYS A 127 -4.48 1.58 -18.05
CA CYS A 127 -5.69 1.68 -17.25
C CYS A 127 -6.18 3.13 -17.08
N GLY A 128 -5.30 4.11 -17.23
CA GLY A 128 -5.63 5.54 -17.17
C GLY A 128 -6.06 6.04 -15.77
N TYR A 129 -5.87 5.24 -14.73
CA TYR A 129 -6.22 5.64 -13.35
C TYR A 129 -5.24 6.68 -12.80
N LYS A 130 -5.80 7.70 -12.13
CA LYS A 130 -5.02 8.67 -11.36
C LYS A 130 -4.59 8.05 -10.03
N ILE A 131 -3.32 7.65 -9.95
CA ILE A 131 -2.75 7.02 -8.76
C ILE A 131 -1.93 8.05 -8.00
N MET A 132 -2.32 8.34 -6.76
CA MET A 132 -1.64 9.30 -5.89
C MET A 132 -0.88 8.60 -4.77
N GLY A 133 0.25 9.18 -4.35
CA GLY A 133 0.98 8.77 -3.17
C GLY A 133 0.61 9.61 -1.95
N PHE A 134 0.41 8.95 -0.81
CA PHE A 134 0.31 9.59 0.50
C PHE A 134 1.54 9.23 1.33
N GLU A 135 2.31 10.23 1.75
CA GLU A 135 3.51 10.02 2.57
C GLU A 135 3.12 9.77 4.03
N HIS A 136 3.44 8.59 4.52
CA HIS A 136 3.39 8.24 5.93
C HIS A 136 4.75 8.57 6.57
N THR A 137 4.77 9.56 7.45
CA THR A 137 5.99 10.09 8.08
C THR A 137 6.33 9.44 9.41
N GLU A 138 5.42 8.64 9.95
CA GLU A 138 5.60 7.96 11.22
C GLU A 138 6.45 6.70 11.06
N LEU A 139 6.88 6.14 12.20
CA LEU A 139 7.67 4.91 12.21
C LEU A 139 6.86 3.73 11.63
N PHE A 140 7.48 3.01 10.73
CA PHE A 140 6.97 1.74 10.23
C PHE A 140 8.08 0.67 10.24
N MET A 141 7.67 -0.58 10.35
CA MET A 141 8.55 -1.75 10.26
C MET A 141 7.90 -2.79 9.37
N ARG A 142 8.65 -3.28 8.39
CA ARG A 142 8.19 -4.39 7.52
C ARG A 142 8.68 -5.72 8.06
N ILE A 143 7.80 -6.70 8.07
CA ILE A 143 8.08 -8.07 8.50
C ILE A 143 7.94 -9.00 7.29
N ASP A 144 9.02 -9.15 6.54
CA ASP A 144 9.08 -9.94 5.29
C ASP A 144 10.06 -11.13 5.36
N SER A 145 10.74 -11.27 6.49
CA SER A 145 11.70 -12.35 6.75
C SER A 145 11.79 -12.66 8.25
N THR A 146 12.40 -13.77 8.61
CA THR A 146 12.70 -14.12 10.01
C THR A 146 13.63 -13.07 10.63
N GLU A 147 14.59 -12.55 9.87
CA GLU A 147 15.52 -11.52 10.30
C GLU A 147 14.79 -10.21 10.60
N SER A 148 13.89 -9.77 9.72
CA SER A 148 13.09 -8.54 9.92
C SER A 148 12.11 -8.70 11.08
N TYR A 149 11.51 -9.88 11.25
CA TYR A 149 10.68 -10.20 12.42
C TYR A 149 11.47 -10.07 13.72
N PHE A 150 12.65 -10.68 13.80
CA PHE A 150 13.51 -10.59 14.98
C PHE A 150 13.95 -9.15 15.25
N ALA A 151 14.36 -8.42 14.20
CA ALA A 151 14.75 -7.02 14.31
C ALA A 151 13.59 -6.14 14.80
N ALA A 152 12.38 -6.33 14.31
CA ALA A 152 11.17 -5.60 14.74
C ALA A 152 10.86 -5.88 16.21
N ASN A 153 10.89 -7.15 16.64
CA ASN A 153 10.71 -7.53 18.05
C ASN A 153 11.75 -6.86 18.96
N LYS A 154 13.04 -6.90 18.55
CA LYS A 154 14.12 -6.26 19.30
C LYS A 154 13.92 -4.76 19.42
N ARG A 155 13.49 -4.07 18.34
CA ARG A 155 13.17 -2.63 18.38
C ARG A 155 12.00 -2.32 19.30
N LEU A 156 11.00 -3.18 19.37
CA LEU A 156 9.85 -3.01 20.27
C LEU A 156 10.19 -3.20 21.76
N LEU A 157 11.39 -3.68 22.12
CA LEU A 157 11.88 -3.65 23.51
C LEU A 157 12.19 -2.23 23.97
N ASP A 158 12.52 -1.32 23.06
CA ASP A 158 12.72 0.08 23.35
C ASP A 158 11.38 0.81 23.62
N SER A 159 11.34 1.58 24.72
CA SER A 159 10.13 2.30 25.17
C SER A 159 9.68 3.36 24.18
N GLU A 160 10.62 4.10 23.60
CA GLU A 160 10.29 5.19 22.66
C GLU A 160 9.75 4.62 21.34
N THR A 161 10.31 3.52 20.87
CA THR A 161 9.79 2.77 19.70
C THR A 161 8.35 2.32 19.96
N ARG A 162 8.04 1.75 21.14
CA ARG A 162 6.67 1.34 21.48
C ARG A 162 5.70 2.51 21.50
N LYS A 163 6.09 3.63 22.12
CA LYS A 163 5.25 4.86 22.16
C LYS A 163 5.00 5.40 20.74
N ALA A 164 6.01 5.39 19.88
CA ALA A 164 5.89 5.84 18.50
C ALA A 164 4.91 4.97 17.68
N ILE A 165 4.97 3.64 17.88
CA ILE A 165 4.10 2.69 17.14
C ILE A 165 2.69 2.65 17.72
N PHE A 166 2.54 2.55 19.04
CA PHE A 166 1.23 2.30 19.65
C PHE A 166 0.53 3.58 20.13
N LYS A 167 1.22 4.71 20.18
CA LYS A 167 0.68 6.04 20.55
C LYS A 167 -0.13 6.06 21.87
N TYR A 168 0.32 5.26 22.86
CA TYR A 168 -0.26 5.21 24.21
C TYR A 168 0.64 5.86 25.23
#